data_e35fec94f7b9ecc6f841d133f8843604
#
_entry.id   e35fec94f7b9ecc6f841d133f8843604
#
_cell.length_a   1.000
_cell.length_b   1.000
_cell.length_c   1.000
_cell.angle_alpha   90.00
_cell.angle_beta   90.00
_cell.angle_gamma   90.00
#
_symmetry.space_group_name_H-M   'P 1'
#
loop_
_entity.id
_entity.type
_entity.pdbx_description
1 polymer ?
#
loop_
_entity_poly.entity_id
_entity_poly.type
_entity_poly.pdbx_seq_one_letter_code
_entity_poly.pdbx_strand_id
1 'polypeptide(L)'
;DPDTLEVDAPELTAEGILVTDAAWLEGKKPKVRTVALSWNELSKADGKTLPKNILALGITAALLGIDTVKLLPLLEKQYGRKGAEVMETNRLALETGYEYIKNNYHDLLAAFTMPELENPQPKLFMLGNEAVALGALTSGAKFMSAYPITPSSEIMEYMVKYAPAEGGVMLQTEDEISACTMAIG
;
A
#
# COMPACT_ATOMS: atom_id res chain seq x y z
N ASP A 1 -14.08 -2.44 -9.08
CA ASP A 1 -15.50 -2.71 -9.35
C ASP A 1 -15.82 -2.51 -10.84
N PRO A 2 -17.02 -2.88 -11.34
CA PRO A 2 -17.39 -2.73 -12.75
C PRO A 2 -17.38 -1.30 -13.27
N ASP A 3 -17.71 -0.32 -12.43
CA ASP A 3 -17.77 1.09 -12.80
C ASP A 3 -16.34 1.64 -13.01
N THR A 4 -15.43 1.33 -12.10
CA THR A 4 -13.99 1.63 -12.23
C THR A 4 -13.41 1.00 -13.50
N LEU A 5 -13.78 -0.24 -13.81
CA LEU A 5 -13.33 -0.91 -15.03
C LEU A 5 -13.80 -0.16 -16.30
N GLU A 6 -15.00 0.37 -16.30
CA GLU A 6 -15.56 1.10 -17.45
C GLU A 6 -14.90 2.46 -17.65
N VAL A 7 -14.60 3.16 -16.55
CA VAL A 7 -13.98 4.49 -16.58
C VAL A 7 -12.49 4.41 -16.85
N ASP A 8 -11.76 3.55 -16.14
CA ASP A 8 -10.30 3.59 -16.10
C ASP A 8 -9.61 2.67 -17.12
N ALA A 9 -10.28 1.56 -17.56
CA ALA A 9 -9.68 0.67 -18.54
C ALA A 9 -9.36 1.33 -19.89
N PRO A 10 -10.13 2.29 -20.41
CA PRO A 10 -9.80 3.02 -21.63
C PRO A 10 -8.54 3.90 -21.52
N GLU A 11 -8.11 4.27 -20.32
CA GLU A 11 -6.91 5.08 -20.05
C GLU A 11 -5.61 4.25 -20.12
N LEU A 12 -5.73 2.93 -20.10
CA LEU A 12 -4.55 2.05 -20.20
C LEU A 12 -3.90 2.18 -21.57
N THR A 13 -2.57 2.28 -21.57
CA THR A 13 -1.78 2.20 -22.82
C THR A 13 -1.90 0.81 -23.44
N ALA A 14 -1.56 0.69 -24.73
CA ALA A 14 -1.59 -0.60 -25.45
C ALA A 14 -0.71 -1.67 -24.79
N GLU A 15 0.32 -1.27 -24.04
CA GLU A 15 1.26 -2.14 -23.34
C GLU A 15 0.82 -2.43 -21.90
N GLY A 16 -0.23 -1.74 -21.43
CA GLY A 16 -0.78 -1.92 -20.09
C GLY A 16 -1.30 -3.34 -19.86
N ILE A 17 -1.37 -3.72 -18.58
CA ILE A 17 -1.98 -4.97 -18.14
C ILE A 17 -3.14 -4.63 -17.22
N LEU A 18 -4.32 -5.10 -17.55
CA LEU A 18 -5.49 -5.03 -16.70
C LEU A 18 -5.57 -6.28 -15.83
N VAL A 19 -5.60 -6.12 -14.52
CA VAL A 19 -5.86 -7.21 -13.57
C VAL A 19 -7.24 -7.00 -12.97
N THR A 20 -8.17 -7.93 -13.18
CA THR A 20 -9.57 -7.73 -12.79
C THR A 20 -10.27 -9.05 -12.43
N ASP A 21 -11.42 -8.95 -11.77
CA ASP A 21 -12.29 -10.11 -11.56
C ASP A 21 -12.89 -10.54 -12.90
N ALA A 22 -12.85 -11.84 -13.17
CA ALA A 22 -13.40 -12.42 -14.41
C ALA A 22 -14.90 -12.13 -14.57
N ALA A 23 -15.64 -12.09 -13.47
CA ALA A 23 -17.08 -11.77 -13.48
C ALA A 23 -17.38 -10.34 -13.98
N TRP A 24 -16.44 -9.40 -13.81
CA TRP A 24 -16.64 -8.02 -14.27
C TRP A 24 -16.38 -7.84 -15.77
N LEU A 25 -15.82 -8.87 -16.41
CA LEU A 25 -15.56 -8.87 -17.86
C LEU A 25 -16.74 -9.41 -18.69
N GLU A 26 -17.83 -9.87 -18.08
CA GLU A 26 -18.97 -10.41 -18.80
C GLU A 26 -19.45 -9.44 -19.87
N GLY A 27 -19.35 -9.87 -21.15
CA GLY A 27 -19.70 -9.04 -22.29
C GLY A 27 -18.72 -7.93 -22.68
N LYS A 28 -17.64 -7.73 -21.92
CA LYS A 28 -16.61 -6.70 -22.18
C LYS A 28 -15.35 -7.36 -22.74
N LYS A 29 -14.74 -6.73 -23.74
CA LYS A 29 -13.44 -7.17 -24.32
C LYS A 29 -12.44 -6.02 -24.21
N PRO A 30 -11.65 -5.95 -23.13
CA PRO A 30 -10.59 -4.95 -23.01
C PRO A 30 -9.62 -5.05 -24.18
N LYS A 31 -9.11 -3.92 -24.67
CA LYS A 31 -8.14 -3.85 -25.78
C LYS A 31 -6.70 -4.09 -25.33
N VAL A 32 -6.50 -4.29 -24.05
CA VAL A 32 -5.18 -4.49 -23.40
C VAL A 32 -5.03 -5.93 -22.92
N ARG A 33 -3.80 -6.35 -22.64
CA ARG A 33 -3.53 -7.65 -22.02
C ARG A 33 -4.27 -7.72 -20.69
N THR A 34 -4.97 -8.81 -20.44
CA THR A 34 -5.85 -8.91 -19.27
C THR A 34 -5.57 -10.18 -18.49
N VAL A 35 -5.34 -10.01 -17.20
CA VAL A 35 -5.33 -11.06 -16.18
C VAL A 35 -6.71 -11.11 -15.57
N ALA A 36 -7.53 -12.05 -16.01
CA ALA A 36 -8.85 -12.29 -15.46
C ALA A 36 -8.78 -13.41 -14.43
N LEU A 37 -9.23 -13.14 -13.21
CA LEU A 37 -9.18 -14.13 -12.13
C LEU A 37 -10.44 -14.06 -11.28
N SER A 38 -10.80 -15.16 -10.62
CA SER A 38 -11.82 -15.16 -9.58
C SER A 38 -11.18 -14.91 -8.22
N TRP A 39 -11.33 -13.69 -7.68
CA TRP A 39 -10.81 -13.36 -6.35
C TRP A 39 -11.36 -14.27 -5.26
N ASN A 40 -12.63 -14.70 -5.39
CA ASN A 40 -13.28 -15.54 -4.42
C ASN A 40 -12.74 -17.00 -4.44
N GLU A 41 -12.37 -17.50 -5.60
CA GLU A 41 -11.77 -18.84 -5.72
C GLU A 41 -10.30 -18.79 -5.31
N LEU A 42 -9.54 -17.84 -5.83
CA LEU A 42 -8.12 -17.69 -5.52
C LEU A 42 -7.86 -17.42 -4.03
N SER A 43 -8.80 -16.74 -3.35
CA SER A 43 -8.69 -16.50 -1.91
C SER A 43 -8.99 -17.74 -1.03
N LYS A 44 -9.34 -18.88 -1.60
CA LYS A 44 -9.59 -20.11 -0.86
C LYS A 44 -8.44 -21.09 -1.12
N ALA A 45 -7.55 -21.25 -0.16
CA ALA A 45 -6.47 -22.21 -0.23
C ALA A 45 -6.31 -22.92 1.12
N ASP A 46 -6.11 -24.23 1.07
CA ASP A 46 -5.84 -25.09 2.24
C ASP A 46 -6.87 -24.92 3.39
N GLY A 47 -8.15 -24.73 3.04
CA GLY A 47 -9.22 -24.54 4.03
C GLY A 47 -9.20 -23.17 4.72
N LYS A 48 -8.34 -22.25 4.29
CA LYS A 48 -8.23 -20.89 4.80
C LYS A 48 -8.77 -19.87 3.80
N THR A 49 -9.20 -18.72 4.32
CA THR A 49 -9.51 -17.55 3.49
C THR A 49 -8.31 -16.62 3.47
N LEU A 50 -7.68 -16.49 2.31
CA LEU A 50 -6.52 -15.66 2.11
C LEU A 50 -6.92 -14.17 1.94
N PRO A 51 -6.14 -13.21 2.48
CA PRO A 51 -6.39 -11.79 2.30
C PRO A 51 -6.14 -11.36 0.85
N LYS A 52 -7.19 -10.85 0.20
CA LYS A 52 -7.18 -10.48 -1.22
C LYS A 52 -6.16 -9.38 -1.55
N ASN A 53 -5.91 -8.45 -0.63
CA ASN A 53 -4.88 -7.42 -0.81
C ASN A 53 -3.47 -7.99 -0.87
N ILE A 54 -3.18 -9.06 -0.14
CA ILE A 54 -1.88 -9.72 -0.17
C ILE A 54 -1.76 -10.65 -1.40
N LEU A 55 -2.85 -11.28 -1.82
CA LEU A 55 -2.92 -11.95 -3.12
C LEU A 55 -2.60 -10.97 -4.26
N ALA A 56 -3.22 -9.79 -4.25
CA ALA A 56 -2.96 -8.74 -5.23
C ALA A 56 -1.49 -8.27 -5.20
N LEU A 57 -0.89 -8.18 -4.01
CA LEU A 57 0.54 -7.88 -3.88
C LEU A 57 1.41 -8.95 -4.54
N GLY A 58 1.08 -10.24 -4.36
CA GLY A 58 1.79 -11.35 -5.02
C GLY A 58 1.68 -11.30 -6.54
N ILE A 59 0.48 -11.05 -7.06
CA ILE A 59 0.23 -10.84 -8.49
C ILE A 59 1.08 -9.68 -9.02
N THR A 60 1.04 -8.55 -8.34
CA THR A 60 1.81 -7.37 -8.73
C THR A 60 3.32 -7.64 -8.70
N ALA A 61 3.81 -8.34 -7.67
CA ALA A 61 5.21 -8.73 -7.57
C ALA A 61 5.65 -9.59 -8.77
N ALA A 62 4.83 -10.56 -9.18
CA ALA A 62 5.11 -11.39 -10.34
C ALA A 62 5.18 -10.59 -11.64
N LEU A 63 4.26 -9.64 -11.85
CA LEU A 63 4.24 -8.77 -13.03
C LEU A 63 5.45 -7.82 -13.08
N LEU A 64 5.92 -7.35 -11.91
CA LEU A 64 7.07 -6.45 -11.78
C LEU A 64 8.43 -7.18 -11.68
N GLY A 65 8.45 -8.50 -11.65
CA GLY A 65 9.68 -9.28 -11.47
C GLY A 65 10.31 -9.12 -10.07
N ILE A 66 9.50 -8.81 -9.06
CA ILE A 66 9.95 -8.65 -7.67
C ILE A 66 9.91 -10.02 -6.98
N ASP A 67 11.05 -10.46 -6.44
CA ASP A 67 11.12 -11.68 -5.65
C ASP A 67 10.30 -11.53 -4.35
N THR A 68 9.41 -12.50 -4.10
CA THR A 68 8.58 -12.52 -2.89
C THR A 68 9.38 -12.52 -1.61
N VAL A 69 10.58 -13.10 -1.61
CA VAL A 69 11.51 -13.09 -0.47
C VAL A 69 11.84 -11.66 -0.01
N LYS A 70 11.91 -10.69 -0.92
CA LYS A 70 12.14 -9.27 -0.58
C LYS A 70 10.94 -8.63 0.13
N LEU A 71 9.74 -9.18 -0.02
CA LEU A 71 8.51 -8.66 0.57
C LEU A 71 8.20 -9.26 1.95
N LEU A 72 8.73 -10.44 2.27
CA LEU A 72 8.47 -11.11 3.55
C LEU A 72 8.84 -10.27 4.79
N PRO A 73 10.01 -9.57 4.84
CA PRO A 73 10.34 -8.71 5.98
C PRO A 73 9.36 -7.54 6.15
N LEU A 74 8.77 -7.04 5.07
CA LEU A 74 7.77 -5.97 5.11
C LEU A 74 6.45 -6.49 5.68
N LEU A 75 6.03 -7.70 5.30
CA LEU A 75 4.87 -8.37 5.88
C LEU A 75 5.07 -8.65 7.38
N GLU A 76 6.26 -9.11 7.78
CA GLU A 76 6.61 -9.33 9.18
C GLU A 76 6.52 -8.03 9.99
N LYS A 77 7.07 -6.93 9.48
CA LYS A 77 6.97 -5.61 10.12
C LYS A 77 5.52 -5.17 10.29
N GLN A 78 4.67 -5.43 9.31
CA GLN A 78 3.27 -4.99 9.28
C GLN A 78 2.34 -5.89 10.11
N TYR A 79 2.53 -7.19 10.04
CA TYR A 79 1.59 -8.18 10.57
C TYR A 79 2.17 -9.08 11.68
N GLY A 80 3.47 -9.09 11.92
CA GLY A 80 4.13 -9.99 12.88
C GLY A 80 3.55 -9.89 14.30
N ARG A 81 3.13 -8.70 14.71
CA ARG A 81 2.46 -8.49 16.02
C ARG A 81 1.08 -9.16 16.14
N LYS A 82 0.48 -9.57 15.02
CA LYS A 82 -0.85 -10.23 15.00
C LYS A 82 -0.77 -11.74 15.19
N GLY A 83 0.42 -12.30 15.31
CA GLY A 83 0.66 -13.72 15.58
C GLY A 83 1.07 -14.53 14.36
N ALA A 84 1.63 -15.72 14.63
CA ALA A 84 2.22 -16.59 13.61
C ALA A 84 1.22 -17.08 12.57
N GLU A 85 -0.02 -17.37 12.97
CA GLU A 85 -1.06 -17.81 12.06
C GLU A 85 -1.43 -16.76 11.02
N VAL A 86 -1.51 -15.49 11.43
CA VAL A 86 -1.76 -14.36 10.52
C VAL A 86 -0.59 -14.20 9.56
N MET A 87 0.64 -14.33 10.04
CA MET A 87 1.83 -14.26 9.19
C MET A 87 1.87 -15.37 8.15
N GLU A 88 1.60 -16.60 8.56
CA GLU A 88 1.56 -17.76 7.65
C GLU A 88 0.47 -17.61 6.59
N THR A 89 -0.72 -17.12 6.97
CA THR A 89 -1.82 -16.85 6.04
C THR A 89 -1.45 -15.74 5.03
N ASN A 90 -0.75 -14.68 5.47
CA ASN A 90 -0.26 -13.64 4.57
C ASN A 90 0.86 -14.14 3.65
N ARG A 91 1.80 -14.95 4.16
CA ARG A 91 2.85 -15.58 3.35
C ARG A 91 2.23 -16.45 2.24
N LEU A 92 1.30 -17.32 2.62
CA LEU A 92 0.59 -18.17 1.67
C LEU A 92 -0.17 -17.35 0.62
N ALA A 93 -0.82 -16.24 1.02
CA ALA A 93 -1.51 -15.36 0.09
C ALA A 93 -0.54 -14.72 -0.92
N LEU A 94 0.60 -14.21 -0.45
CA LEU A 94 1.63 -13.64 -1.31
C LEU A 94 2.13 -14.64 -2.36
N GLU A 95 2.48 -15.83 -1.91
CA GLU A 95 2.97 -16.92 -2.76
C GLU A 95 1.89 -17.39 -3.75
N THR A 96 0.64 -17.56 -3.27
CA THR A 96 -0.48 -17.96 -4.14
C THR A 96 -0.71 -16.95 -5.26
N GLY A 97 -0.68 -15.65 -4.96
CA GLY A 97 -0.83 -14.61 -5.98
C GLY A 97 0.32 -14.61 -7.00
N TYR A 98 1.55 -14.79 -6.53
CA TYR A 98 2.74 -14.87 -7.40
C TYR A 98 2.69 -16.09 -8.33
N GLU A 99 2.46 -17.27 -7.76
CA GLU A 99 2.41 -18.53 -8.52
C GLU A 99 1.21 -18.56 -9.48
N TYR A 100 0.13 -17.85 -9.19
CA TYR A 100 -0.99 -17.71 -10.11
C TYR A 100 -0.57 -17.09 -11.45
N ILE A 101 0.20 -16.01 -11.44
CA ILE A 101 0.73 -15.39 -12.65
C ILE A 101 1.73 -16.32 -13.34
N LYS A 102 2.65 -16.89 -12.58
CA LYS A 102 3.69 -17.77 -13.10
C LYS A 102 3.10 -19.00 -13.83
N ASN A 103 2.00 -19.55 -13.33
CA ASN A 103 1.41 -20.77 -13.87
C ASN A 103 0.37 -20.52 -14.97
N ASN A 104 -0.37 -19.40 -14.91
CA ASN A 104 -1.48 -19.14 -15.84
C ASN A 104 -1.18 -18.03 -16.85
N TYR A 105 -0.22 -17.15 -16.56
CA TYR A 105 0.15 -15.98 -17.37
C TYR A 105 1.67 -15.84 -17.42
N HIS A 106 2.33 -16.91 -17.69
CA HIS A 106 3.80 -17.01 -17.67
C HIS A 106 4.48 -16.00 -18.62
N ASP A 107 3.83 -15.66 -19.74
CA ASP A 107 4.25 -14.62 -20.69
C ASP A 107 4.21 -13.19 -20.13
N LEU A 108 3.47 -13.00 -19.02
CA LEU A 108 3.40 -11.75 -18.30
C LEU A 108 4.31 -11.71 -17.05
N LEU A 109 4.97 -12.81 -16.73
CA LEU A 109 5.92 -12.83 -15.61
C LEU A 109 7.05 -11.85 -15.88
N ALA A 110 7.28 -10.94 -14.92
CA ALA A 110 8.26 -9.86 -15.05
C ALA A 110 8.05 -8.96 -16.30
N ALA A 111 6.79 -8.80 -16.75
CA ALA A 111 6.47 -7.96 -17.91
C ALA A 111 6.89 -6.50 -17.73
N PHE A 112 6.96 -6.02 -16.49
CA PHE A 112 7.41 -4.67 -16.10
C PHE A 112 8.57 -4.76 -15.13
N THR A 113 9.68 -5.38 -15.54
CA THR A 113 10.86 -5.48 -14.68
C THR A 113 11.35 -4.09 -14.27
N MET A 114 11.44 -3.87 -12.97
CA MET A 114 12.01 -2.63 -12.43
C MET A 114 13.54 -2.68 -12.56
N PRO A 115 14.17 -1.63 -13.12
CA PRO A 115 15.62 -1.60 -13.22
C PRO A 115 16.26 -1.58 -11.82
N GLU A 116 17.32 -2.36 -11.65
CA GLU A 116 18.16 -2.27 -10.45
C GLU A 116 18.94 -0.96 -10.45
N LEU A 117 18.95 -0.29 -9.30
CA LEU A 117 19.77 0.91 -9.13
C LEU A 117 21.23 0.48 -8.91
N GLU A 118 22.15 0.99 -9.71
CA GLU A 118 23.57 0.68 -9.59
C GLU A 118 24.16 1.09 -8.23
N ASN A 119 23.71 2.21 -7.67
CA ASN A 119 24.12 2.71 -6.36
C ASN A 119 22.92 3.22 -5.56
N PRO A 120 22.14 2.34 -4.91
CA PRO A 120 20.97 2.76 -4.15
C PRO A 120 21.40 3.58 -2.93
N GLN A 121 21.11 4.87 -2.95
CA GLN A 121 21.27 5.72 -1.76
C GLN A 121 20.07 5.51 -0.82
N PRO A 122 20.28 5.48 0.51
CA PRO A 122 19.19 5.45 1.47
C PRO A 122 18.26 6.65 1.23
N LYS A 123 16.98 6.38 1.02
CA LYS A 123 15.94 7.40 0.83
C LYS A 123 14.84 7.18 1.84
N LEU A 124 14.26 8.27 2.32
CA LEU A 124 13.02 8.22 3.08
C LEU A 124 11.86 8.11 2.09
N PHE A 125 11.03 7.10 2.27
CA PHE A 125 9.74 7.01 1.62
C PHE A 125 8.66 7.40 2.63
N MET A 126 7.95 8.49 2.38
CA MET A 126 6.97 9.03 3.31
C MET A 126 5.87 9.78 2.57
N LEU A 127 4.72 9.94 3.23
CA LEU A 127 3.63 10.76 2.73
C LEU A 127 3.94 12.25 2.88
N GLY A 128 3.27 13.10 2.10
CA GLY A 128 3.48 14.55 2.16
C GLY A 128 3.25 15.14 3.55
N ASN A 129 2.20 14.71 4.25
CA ASN A 129 1.89 15.14 5.62
C ASN A 129 2.96 14.71 6.63
N GLU A 130 3.52 13.50 6.48
CA GLU A 130 4.65 13.04 7.30
C GLU A 130 5.90 13.88 7.03
N ALA A 131 6.15 14.25 5.76
CA ALA A 131 7.27 15.11 5.39
C ALA A 131 7.14 16.52 5.97
N VAL A 132 5.92 17.10 6.00
CA VAL A 132 5.64 18.38 6.65
C VAL A 132 5.94 18.30 8.14
N ALA A 133 5.44 17.26 8.83
CA ALA A 133 5.69 17.06 10.25
C ALA A 133 7.18 16.85 10.57
N LEU A 134 7.88 16.05 9.76
CA LEU A 134 9.32 15.84 9.89
C LEU A 134 10.07 17.16 9.69
N GLY A 135 9.71 17.96 8.67
CA GLY A 135 10.29 19.27 8.43
C GLY A 135 10.11 20.22 9.62
N ALA A 136 8.92 20.24 10.23
CA ALA A 136 8.65 21.01 11.43
C ALA A 136 9.55 20.58 12.61
N LEU A 137 9.63 19.28 12.88
CA LEU A 137 10.48 18.74 13.95
C LEU A 137 11.96 19.05 13.73
N THR A 138 12.46 18.85 12.52
CA THR A 138 13.87 19.12 12.19
C THR A 138 14.22 20.61 12.21
N SER A 139 13.22 21.48 12.00
CA SER A 139 13.35 22.94 12.16
C SER A 139 13.25 23.40 13.63
N GLY A 140 13.05 22.47 14.56
CA GLY A 140 13.01 22.78 16.00
C GLY A 140 11.62 23.06 16.58
N ALA A 141 10.54 22.77 15.85
CA ALA A 141 9.19 22.87 16.40
C ALA A 141 9.01 21.88 17.55
N LYS A 142 8.78 22.40 18.77
CA LYS A 142 8.62 21.62 20.00
C LYS A 142 7.19 21.57 20.51
N PHE A 143 6.32 22.40 19.95
CA PHE A 143 4.92 22.47 20.35
C PHE A 143 4.02 22.48 19.11
N MET A 144 2.99 21.66 19.15
CA MET A 144 1.91 21.67 18.19
C MET A 144 0.57 21.58 18.91
N SER A 145 -0.34 22.48 18.59
CA SER A 145 -1.76 22.40 18.92
C SER A 145 -2.56 22.28 17.64
N ALA A 146 -3.45 21.31 17.55
CA ALA A 146 -4.22 21.08 16.35
C ALA A 146 -5.57 20.41 16.62
N TYR A 147 -6.53 20.67 15.74
CA TYR A 147 -7.81 19.97 15.66
C TYR A 147 -7.74 18.92 14.55
N PRO A 148 -8.20 17.66 14.81
CA PRO A 148 -8.15 16.61 13.80
C PRO A 148 -9.13 16.89 12.67
N ILE A 149 -8.59 17.13 11.49
CA ILE A 149 -9.37 17.36 10.26
C ILE A 149 -8.68 16.70 9.08
N THR A 150 -9.44 15.97 8.26
CA THR A 150 -8.93 15.39 7.02
C THR A 150 -8.70 16.49 5.97
N PRO A 151 -7.53 16.53 5.29
CA PRO A 151 -6.51 15.47 5.22
C PRO A 151 -5.29 15.70 6.15
N SER A 152 -5.32 16.63 7.10
CA SER A 152 -4.13 17.03 7.87
C SER A 152 -3.88 16.19 9.15
N SER A 153 -4.77 15.25 9.48
CA SER A 153 -4.67 14.44 10.70
C SER A 153 -3.36 13.65 10.79
N GLU A 154 -2.81 13.19 9.66
CA GLU A 154 -1.54 12.47 9.68
C GLU A 154 -0.35 13.32 10.15
N ILE A 155 -0.42 14.66 10.02
CA ILE A 155 0.59 15.57 10.60
C ILE A 155 0.56 15.44 12.12
N MET A 156 -0.64 15.47 12.71
CA MET A 156 -0.83 15.30 14.15
C MET A 156 -0.33 13.95 14.64
N GLU A 157 -0.71 12.87 13.95
CA GLU A 157 -0.30 11.50 14.28
C GLU A 157 1.23 11.35 14.25
N TYR A 158 1.88 11.94 13.26
CA TYR A 158 3.33 11.95 13.16
C TYR A 158 3.96 12.72 14.33
N MET A 159 3.43 13.89 14.66
CA MET A 159 3.91 14.70 15.79
C MET A 159 3.69 14.00 17.14
N VAL A 160 2.53 13.38 17.36
CA VAL A 160 2.28 12.57 18.57
C VAL A 160 3.33 11.47 18.74
N LYS A 161 3.71 10.83 17.66
CA LYS A 161 4.63 9.70 17.67
C LYS A 161 6.09 10.11 17.89
N TYR A 162 6.52 11.20 17.27
CA TYR A 162 7.94 11.52 17.19
C TYR A 162 8.36 12.77 17.99
N ALA A 163 7.48 13.75 18.21
CA ALA A 163 7.83 14.95 18.95
C ALA A 163 8.31 14.68 20.41
N PRO A 164 7.76 13.71 21.15
CA PRO A 164 8.24 13.45 22.52
C PRO A 164 9.72 13.05 22.59
N ALA A 165 10.23 12.31 21.62
CA ALA A 165 11.66 11.94 21.56
C ALA A 165 12.59 13.15 21.41
N GLU A 166 12.07 14.24 20.80
CA GLU A 166 12.77 15.49 20.59
C GLU A 166 12.45 16.55 21.67
N GLY A 167 11.81 16.13 22.77
CA GLY A 167 11.39 17.04 23.86
C GLY A 167 10.22 17.95 23.48
N GLY A 168 9.45 17.57 22.48
CA GLY A 168 8.25 18.28 22.04
C GLY A 168 6.97 17.66 22.56
N VAL A 169 5.86 18.39 22.39
CA VAL A 169 4.52 17.96 22.77
C VAL A 169 3.51 18.34 21.69
N MET A 170 2.55 17.46 21.45
CA MET A 170 1.39 17.71 20.60
C MET A 170 0.12 17.64 21.45
N LEU A 171 -0.75 18.65 21.36
CA LEU A 171 -2.03 18.73 22.04
C LEU A 171 -3.18 18.82 21.03
N GLN A 172 -4.15 17.92 21.20
CA GLN A 172 -5.39 18.00 20.44
C GLN A 172 -6.31 19.04 21.09
N THR A 173 -6.87 19.92 20.28
CA THR A 173 -7.83 20.95 20.67
C THR A 173 -9.24 20.58 20.25
N GLU A 174 -10.23 21.34 20.73
CA GLU A 174 -11.64 21.13 20.44
C GLU A 174 -12.05 21.68 19.06
N ASP A 175 -11.37 22.75 18.60
CA ASP A 175 -11.61 23.39 17.31
C ASP A 175 -10.34 24.10 16.79
N GLU A 176 -10.42 24.66 15.59
CA GLU A 176 -9.30 25.34 14.93
C GLU A 176 -8.95 26.67 15.62
N ILE A 177 -9.94 27.36 16.18
CA ILE A 177 -9.71 28.64 16.90
C ILE A 177 -8.90 28.35 18.17
N SER A 178 -9.29 27.32 18.91
CA SER A 178 -8.56 26.87 20.09
C SER A 178 -7.15 26.41 19.73
N ALA A 179 -6.97 25.76 18.58
CA ALA A 179 -5.64 25.37 18.10
C ALA A 179 -4.75 26.59 17.85
N CYS A 180 -5.25 27.60 17.13
CA CYS A 180 -4.52 28.82 16.84
C CYS A 180 -4.20 29.61 18.12
N THR A 181 -5.17 29.81 18.99
CA THR A 181 -4.97 30.58 20.25
C THR A 181 -4.00 29.88 21.18
N MET A 182 -4.06 28.57 21.30
CA MET A 182 -3.13 27.77 22.11
C MET A 182 -1.69 27.81 21.56
N ALA A 183 -1.52 27.93 20.23
CA ALA A 183 -0.19 28.06 19.62
C ALA A 183 0.43 29.45 19.84
N ILE A 184 -0.40 30.47 20.06
CA ILE A 184 0.06 31.84 20.34
C ILE A 184 0.43 32.02 21.82
N GLY A 185 -0.23 31.36 22.73
CA GLY A 185 -0.04 31.47 24.18
C GLY A 185 -1.21 32.13 24.87
#